data_7454d8a015cbddfdaed6f4e06218145b
#
_entry.id   7454d8a015cbddfdaed6f4e06218145b
#
_cell.length_a   1.000
_cell.length_b   1.000
_cell.length_c   1.000
_cell.angle_alpha   90.00
_cell.angle_beta   90.00
_cell.angle_gamma   90.00
#
_symmetry.space_group_name_H-M   'P 1'
#
loop_
_entity.id
_entity.type
_entity.pdbx_description
1 polymer ?
#
loop_
_entity_poly.entity_id
_entity_poly.type
_entity_poly.pdbx_seq_one_letter_code
_entity_poly.pdbx_strand_id
1 'polypeptide(L)'
;MKSAFRKALILALPLAVTACVKTSSEIGRDLIDLSLLYDTYTVEIPIEDIRLRRADDLSGFSDKRITIGAIREETFGLTTRASAFSLVPALDTLDLGSNPEFVSFKVHFEADTVSVATAGNERILQNLYVYALTDTLSSKRSGTNLPVPHGTEIVTRGVPVYDGKDSLSFELSPEYGQKYIDVLKRIGPVLMDRSENATINRYTEYIKAVPGIYIESDVPEGIGGRINLFNLSVLSVSNSYYYRNNNVATLRVRSTYNGERKDTSFLFIPGEPIFYDEGEYLKNNKLFYQYAFNHTTHEAPEGAAADHVFIEGGGGLKPVFPMAPLVEKVKDAILARGGNPSKTVINKATLLLPYEQPEDHFDVDFFPSVLSPTIRMITDKDEGTVTFAGLTDASASSENQGDLDRANLRYAPDITYHFQEILLRDDLETDDDTDIWLLTVHSETVANANGNAEQEAYYQQMMYAMYYNNLYGGYGGYGGYGYGGYGYGYGGYGGYGGYSNYYNMYMMSALMNQMNQTTYSTTQELDKDRFYRAVLNGPEAKSKDPHTGADRVPTLVVTFSVPKG
;
A
#
# COMPACT_ATOMS: atom_id res chain seq x y z
N MET A 1 -43.64 -11.75 -65.31
CA MET A 1 -43.37 -12.13 -63.89
C MET A 1 -42.34 -11.21 -63.19
N LYS A 2 -41.25 -10.76 -63.81
CA LYS A 2 -40.22 -9.89 -63.17
C LYS A 2 -40.70 -8.48 -62.74
N SER A 3 -41.70 -7.91 -63.42
CA SER A 3 -42.26 -6.59 -63.12
C SER A 3 -43.22 -6.57 -61.94
N ALA A 4 -44.00 -7.64 -61.78
CA ALA A 4 -44.94 -7.79 -60.63
C ALA A 4 -44.22 -8.02 -59.30
N PHE A 5 -43.11 -8.75 -59.34
CA PHE A 5 -42.31 -9.02 -58.14
C PHE A 5 -41.57 -7.76 -57.61
N ARG A 6 -41.12 -6.89 -58.53
CA ARG A 6 -40.52 -5.58 -58.13
C ARG A 6 -41.54 -4.62 -57.53
N LYS A 7 -42.80 -4.63 -57.98
CA LYS A 7 -43.86 -3.79 -57.43
C LYS A 7 -44.34 -4.29 -56.07
N ALA A 8 -44.38 -5.62 -55.87
CA ALA A 8 -44.71 -6.21 -54.58
C ALA A 8 -43.61 -5.97 -53.51
N LEU A 9 -42.32 -5.96 -53.93
CA LEU A 9 -41.20 -5.67 -53.05
C LEU A 9 -41.17 -4.20 -52.62
N ILE A 10 -41.56 -3.26 -53.49
CA ILE A 10 -41.63 -1.82 -53.19
C ILE A 10 -42.82 -1.49 -52.26
N LEU A 11 -43.90 -2.26 -52.34
CA LEU A 11 -45.05 -2.08 -51.43
C LEU A 11 -44.83 -2.73 -50.07
N ALA A 12 -43.98 -3.75 -49.94
CA ALA A 12 -43.68 -4.42 -48.69
C ALA A 12 -42.65 -3.64 -47.83
N LEU A 13 -41.81 -2.79 -48.46
CA LEU A 13 -40.81 -2.02 -47.76
C LEU A 13 -41.38 -0.97 -46.77
N PRO A 14 -42.45 -0.18 -47.10
CA PRO A 14 -43.03 0.75 -46.14
C PRO A 14 -43.83 0.07 -45.04
N LEU A 15 -44.33 -1.16 -45.25
CA LEU A 15 -45.01 -1.95 -44.19
C LEU A 15 -44.04 -2.56 -43.16
N ALA A 16 -42.81 -2.82 -43.55
CA ALA A 16 -41.78 -3.30 -42.65
C ALA A 16 -41.23 -2.18 -41.72
N VAL A 17 -41.33 -0.92 -42.14
CA VAL A 17 -40.84 0.25 -41.36
C VAL A 17 -41.88 0.71 -40.33
N THR A 18 -43.16 0.35 -40.51
CA THR A 18 -44.22 0.68 -39.53
C THR A 18 -44.41 -0.38 -38.44
N ALA A 19 -43.67 -1.50 -38.50
CA ALA A 19 -43.61 -2.51 -37.45
C ALA A 19 -42.54 -2.21 -36.39
N CYS A 20 -42.16 -0.94 -36.17
CA CYS A 20 -41.65 -0.49 -34.91
C CYS A 20 -42.80 -0.59 -33.90
N VAL A 21 -42.96 -1.74 -33.29
CA VAL A 21 -43.72 -1.89 -32.05
C VAL A 21 -43.14 -0.83 -31.13
N LYS A 22 -43.90 0.25 -30.88
CA LYS A 22 -43.75 0.98 -29.65
C LYS A 22 -43.96 -0.07 -28.56
N THR A 23 -42.89 -0.60 -28.02
CA THR A 23 -42.96 -1.21 -26.70
C THR A 23 -43.53 -0.10 -25.83
N SER A 24 -44.83 -0.13 -25.62
CA SER A 24 -45.43 0.75 -24.63
C SER A 24 -44.71 0.39 -23.35
N SER A 25 -44.02 1.37 -22.78
CA SER A 25 -43.44 1.26 -21.42
C SER A 25 -44.51 0.96 -20.36
N GLU A 26 -45.73 0.76 -20.79
CA GLU A 26 -46.90 0.41 -20.00
C GLU A 26 -47.19 -1.12 -19.95
N ILE A 27 -46.62 -1.91 -20.86
CA ILE A 27 -46.75 -3.37 -20.77
C ILE A 27 -45.92 -3.86 -19.58
N GLY A 28 -46.55 -4.20 -18.54
CA GLY A 28 -45.95 -4.63 -17.28
C GLY A 28 -46.00 -3.60 -16.15
N ARG A 29 -46.43 -2.38 -16.42
CA ARG A 29 -46.60 -1.37 -15.37
C ARG A 29 -47.68 -1.76 -14.35
N ASP A 30 -48.73 -2.42 -14.79
CA ASP A 30 -49.76 -3.00 -13.93
C ASP A 30 -49.35 -4.27 -13.22
N LEU A 31 -48.20 -4.86 -13.60
CA LEU A 31 -47.58 -6.02 -12.95
C LEU A 31 -46.53 -5.63 -11.91
N ILE A 32 -46.13 -4.38 -11.88
CA ILE A 32 -45.24 -3.85 -10.86
C ILE A 32 -46.11 -3.37 -9.71
N ASP A 33 -46.02 -4.06 -8.58
CA ASP A 33 -46.61 -3.57 -7.34
C ASP A 33 -46.08 -2.12 -7.08
N LEU A 34 -47.00 -1.17 -7.03
CA LEU A 34 -46.67 0.25 -6.80
C LEU A 34 -45.91 0.44 -5.48
N SER A 35 -46.05 -0.51 -4.54
CA SER A 35 -45.27 -0.55 -3.30
C SER A 35 -43.79 -0.81 -3.49
N LEU A 36 -43.38 -1.32 -4.67
CA LEU A 36 -41.97 -1.55 -5.05
C LEU A 36 -41.34 -0.35 -5.79
N LEU A 37 -42.09 0.74 -6.02
CA LEU A 37 -41.52 1.95 -6.58
C LEU A 37 -40.79 2.75 -5.49
N TYR A 38 -39.67 3.28 -5.85
CA TYR A 38 -38.82 4.08 -4.98
C TYR A 38 -38.82 5.54 -5.39
N ASP A 39 -38.77 6.42 -4.42
CA ASP A 39 -38.40 7.83 -4.62
C ASP A 39 -36.92 8.00 -4.26
N THR A 40 -36.17 8.67 -5.12
CA THR A 40 -34.74 8.90 -4.94
C THR A 40 -34.46 10.33 -4.48
N TYR A 41 -33.63 10.47 -3.47
CA TYR A 41 -33.25 11.73 -2.86
C TYR A 41 -31.72 11.80 -2.74
N THR A 42 -31.20 13.03 -2.87
CA THR A 42 -29.80 13.32 -2.57
C THR A 42 -29.74 14.31 -1.40
N VAL A 43 -28.83 14.06 -0.47
CA VAL A 43 -28.54 14.93 0.65
C VAL A 43 -27.04 15.20 0.72
N GLU A 44 -26.69 16.42 1.10
CA GLU A 44 -25.33 16.86 1.34
C GLU A 44 -25.17 17.15 2.84
N ILE A 45 -24.25 16.48 3.48
CA ILE A 45 -24.03 16.58 4.92
C ILE A 45 -22.61 17.08 5.16
N PRO A 46 -22.42 18.31 5.62
CA PRO A 46 -21.11 18.79 6.03
C PRO A 46 -20.54 17.90 7.13
N ILE A 47 -19.26 17.56 6.97
CA ILE A 47 -18.52 16.74 7.94
C ILE A 47 -17.86 17.69 8.92
N GLU A 48 -18.35 17.69 10.16
CA GLU A 48 -17.91 18.61 11.22
C GLU A 48 -16.78 18.04 12.07
N ASP A 49 -16.70 16.70 12.19
CA ASP A 49 -15.66 16.00 12.96
C ASP A 49 -14.76 15.24 12.01
N ILE A 50 -13.51 15.67 11.91
CA ILE A 50 -12.43 14.96 11.22
C ILE A 50 -11.26 14.90 12.20
N ARG A 51 -10.78 13.70 12.47
CA ARG A 51 -9.66 13.48 13.37
C ARG A 51 -8.38 13.25 12.57
N LEU A 52 -7.30 13.88 12.98
CA LEU A 52 -5.98 13.66 12.43
C LEU A 52 -5.28 12.64 13.34
N ARG A 53 -4.96 11.47 12.80
CA ARG A 53 -4.31 10.38 13.50
C ARG A 53 -3.09 9.91 12.73
N ARG A 54 -2.03 9.55 13.43
CA ARG A 54 -0.89 8.89 12.80
C ARG A 54 -1.22 7.44 12.52
N ALA A 55 -0.81 6.98 11.34
CA ALA A 55 -0.92 5.58 10.94
C ALA A 55 0.40 4.83 11.27
N ASP A 56 0.93 5.05 12.48
CA ASP A 56 2.18 4.44 12.95
C ASP A 56 2.11 2.91 12.98
N ASP A 57 0.89 2.36 13.04
CA ASP A 57 0.62 0.91 12.96
C ASP A 57 0.82 0.32 11.55
N LEU A 58 0.96 1.15 10.53
CA LEU A 58 1.34 0.65 9.20
C LEU A 58 2.68 -0.07 9.27
N SER A 59 2.76 -1.22 8.64
CA SER A 59 4.00 -1.99 8.60
C SER A 59 5.14 -1.18 7.98
N GLY A 60 6.25 -1.08 8.69
CA GLY A 60 7.50 -0.49 8.19
C GLY A 60 8.22 -1.37 7.16
N PHE A 61 7.83 -2.65 7.03
CA PHE A 61 8.46 -3.55 6.06
C PHE A 61 8.06 -3.19 4.64
N SER A 62 9.05 -3.03 3.77
CA SER A 62 8.91 -2.71 2.35
C SER A 62 9.77 -3.62 1.49
N ASP A 63 9.20 -4.11 0.40
CA ASP A 63 9.89 -4.81 -0.68
C ASP A 63 10.21 -3.88 -1.86
N LYS A 64 9.82 -2.62 -1.76
CA LYS A 64 9.99 -1.64 -2.84
C LYS A 64 11.24 -0.78 -2.65
N ARG A 65 11.44 -0.25 -1.44
CA ARG A 65 12.46 0.80 -1.21
C ARG A 65 13.09 0.73 0.16
N ILE A 66 14.36 1.13 0.21
CA ILE A 66 15.06 1.63 1.39
C ILE A 66 14.83 3.14 1.43
N THR A 67 14.51 3.70 2.59
CA THR A 67 14.26 5.14 2.76
C THR A 67 15.16 5.73 3.83
N ILE A 68 15.94 6.76 3.50
CA ILE A 68 16.91 7.35 4.44
C ILE A 68 16.92 8.87 4.25
N GLY A 69 16.76 9.61 5.32
CA GLY A 69 16.84 11.07 5.26
C GLY A 69 15.94 11.76 6.27
N ALA A 70 15.96 13.08 6.23
CA ALA A 70 15.10 13.92 7.05
C ALA A 70 14.71 15.19 6.32
N ILE A 71 13.47 15.63 6.51
CA ILE A 71 12.93 16.89 6.02
C ILE A 71 12.23 17.58 7.18
N ARG A 72 12.47 18.88 7.33
CA ARG A 72 11.74 19.76 8.26
C ARG A 72 10.97 20.81 7.48
N GLU A 73 9.68 20.89 7.75
CA GLU A 73 8.74 21.82 7.12
C GLU A 73 8.06 22.69 8.17
N GLU A 74 7.57 23.87 7.79
CA GLU A 74 6.84 24.75 8.71
C GLU A 74 5.50 24.13 9.13
N THR A 75 4.83 23.49 8.21
CA THR A 75 3.47 22.96 8.41
C THR A 75 3.47 21.60 9.12
N PHE A 76 4.37 20.69 8.71
CA PHE A 76 4.38 19.30 9.18
C PHE A 76 5.48 19.02 10.21
N GLY A 77 6.37 19.99 10.46
CA GLY A 77 7.50 19.76 11.35
C GLY A 77 8.53 18.80 10.75
N LEU A 78 9.21 18.05 11.59
CA LEU A 78 10.25 17.11 11.18
C LEU A 78 9.68 15.75 10.83
N THR A 79 10.06 15.25 9.68
CA THR A 79 9.90 13.84 9.28
C THR A 79 11.26 13.21 9.12
N THR A 80 11.51 12.07 9.78
CA THR A 80 12.73 11.29 9.60
C THR A 80 12.43 9.95 8.95
N ARG A 81 13.38 9.45 8.18
CA ARG A 81 13.37 8.14 7.54
C ARG A 81 14.70 7.45 7.79
N ALA A 82 14.62 6.20 8.23
CA ALA A 82 15.79 5.34 8.43
C ALA A 82 15.41 3.91 8.01
N SER A 83 16.39 3.07 7.71
CA SER A 83 16.10 1.72 7.25
C SER A 83 16.98 0.68 7.93
N ALA A 84 16.36 -0.45 8.27
CA ALA A 84 17.02 -1.63 8.79
C ALA A 84 16.81 -2.80 7.83
N PHE A 85 17.87 -3.56 7.56
CA PHE A 85 17.82 -4.77 6.74
C PHE A 85 18.98 -5.70 7.03
N SER A 86 18.75 -6.99 6.82
CA SER A 86 19.81 -7.99 6.84
C SER A 86 20.58 -7.96 5.52
N LEU A 87 21.87 -8.32 5.56
CA LEU A 87 22.64 -8.59 4.36
C LEU A 87 22.64 -10.09 4.11
N VAL A 88 21.75 -10.55 3.24
CA VAL A 88 21.53 -11.97 2.96
C VAL A 88 22.32 -12.38 1.72
N PRO A 89 23.06 -13.52 1.75
CA PRO A 89 23.74 -14.01 0.57
C PRO A 89 22.79 -14.19 -0.62
N ALA A 90 23.21 -13.74 -1.79
CA ALA A 90 22.42 -13.87 -3.02
C ALA A 90 22.32 -15.34 -3.51
N LEU A 91 23.15 -16.22 -2.99
CA LEU A 91 23.17 -17.66 -3.32
C LEU A 91 22.98 -18.49 -2.05
N ASP A 92 22.23 -19.58 -2.16
CA ASP A 92 22.01 -20.52 -1.07
C ASP A 92 23.28 -21.34 -0.71
N THR A 93 24.30 -21.28 -1.56
CA THR A 93 25.58 -21.95 -1.34
C THR A 93 26.72 -20.96 -1.57
N LEU A 94 27.56 -20.80 -0.53
CA LEU A 94 28.77 -19.97 -0.58
C LEU A 94 29.98 -20.77 -0.15
N ASP A 95 30.87 -21.04 -1.09
CA ASP A 95 32.18 -21.64 -0.79
C ASP A 95 33.21 -20.52 -0.61
N LEU A 96 33.60 -20.25 0.63
CA LEU A 96 34.64 -19.28 0.96
C LEU A 96 36.05 -19.77 0.69
N GLY A 97 36.23 -21.00 0.27
CA GLY A 97 37.57 -21.63 0.11
C GLY A 97 38.28 -21.89 1.43
N SER A 98 39.54 -22.23 1.34
CA SER A 98 40.39 -22.48 2.52
C SER A 98 41.11 -21.20 2.95
N ASN A 99 41.21 -20.99 4.27
CA ASN A 99 41.84 -19.82 4.89
C ASN A 99 41.35 -18.47 4.31
N PRO A 100 40.07 -18.20 4.39
CA PRO A 100 39.51 -16.93 3.91
C PRO A 100 39.99 -15.77 4.80
N GLU A 101 40.43 -14.70 4.15
CA GLU A 101 40.87 -13.43 4.75
C GLU A 101 39.98 -12.31 4.21
N PHE A 102 39.54 -11.43 5.09
CA PHE A 102 38.79 -10.25 4.71
C PHE A 102 39.59 -9.33 3.78
N VAL A 103 38.99 -8.84 2.73
CA VAL A 103 39.54 -7.82 1.83
C VAL A 103 38.74 -6.53 1.88
N SER A 104 37.44 -6.62 1.64
CA SER A 104 36.53 -5.46 1.72
C SER A 104 35.06 -5.92 1.80
N PHE A 105 34.20 -5.08 2.37
CA PHE A 105 32.75 -5.31 2.34
C PHE A 105 32.08 -3.97 1.99
N LYS A 106 31.66 -3.81 0.73
CA LYS A 106 31.12 -2.57 0.18
C LYS A 106 29.62 -2.68 -0.06
N VAL A 107 28.91 -1.69 0.41
CA VAL A 107 27.48 -1.48 0.11
C VAL A 107 27.36 -0.47 -1.02
N HIS A 108 26.46 -0.74 -1.95
CA HIS A 108 26.15 0.15 -3.06
C HIS A 108 24.65 0.15 -3.32
N PHE A 109 24.05 1.33 -3.40
CA PHE A 109 22.64 1.54 -3.72
C PHE A 109 22.49 2.61 -4.81
N GLU A 110 21.65 2.33 -5.80
CA GLU A 110 21.21 3.29 -6.81
C GLU A 110 19.97 4.05 -6.31
N ALA A 111 19.98 5.36 -6.45
CA ALA A 111 18.88 6.22 -6.05
C ALA A 111 17.64 5.98 -6.92
N ASP A 112 16.47 5.96 -6.28
CA ASP A 112 15.19 5.99 -6.99
C ASP A 112 14.83 7.45 -7.37
N THR A 113 14.21 7.61 -8.53
CA THR A 113 13.77 8.91 -9.06
C THR A 113 12.71 9.59 -8.20
N VAL A 114 12.05 8.86 -7.32
CA VAL A 114 11.05 9.39 -6.37
C VAL A 114 11.66 9.91 -5.06
N SER A 115 12.99 10.02 -4.98
CA SER A 115 13.67 10.74 -3.89
C SER A 115 13.26 12.20 -3.89
N VAL A 116 13.09 12.77 -2.68
CA VAL A 116 12.52 14.11 -2.51
C VAL A 116 13.47 15.01 -1.72
N ALA A 117 13.59 16.25 -2.16
CA ALA A 117 14.27 17.32 -1.42
C ALA A 117 13.39 18.57 -1.41
N THR A 118 13.50 19.36 -0.37
CA THR A 118 12.95 20.72 -0.38
C THR A 118 13.75 21.61 -1.35
N ALA A 119 13.12 22.66 -1.86
CA ALA A 119 13.73 23.55 -2.85
C ALA A 119 15.11 24.07 -2.38
N GLY A 120 16.11 23.93 -3.23
CA GLY A 120 17.50 24.30 -2.94
C GLY A 120 18.28 23.30 -2.08
N ASN A 121 17.66 22.18 -1.66
CA ASN A 121 18.30 21.15 -0.86
C ASN A 121 18.58 19.84 -1.64
N GLU A 122 18.41 19.83 -2.95
CA GLU A 122 18.55 18.64 -3.79
C GLU A 122 19.97 18.03 -3.70
N ARG A 123 20.96 18.84 -3.36
CA ARG A 123 22.37 18.46 -3.28
C ARG A 123 23.01 18.74 -1.93
N ILE A 124 22.23 18.92 -0.87
CA ILE A 124 22.82 19.05 0.47
C ILE A 124 23.58 17.78 0.83
N LEU A 125 24.66 17.94 1.56
CA LEU A 125 25.43 16.84 2.10
C LEU A 125 24.72 16.31 3.36
N GLN A 126 24.35 15.04 3.36
CA GLN A 126 23.79 14.36 4.52
C GLN A 126 24.79 13.35 5.06
N ASN A 127 25.08 13.39 6.34
CA ASN A 127 25.84 12.36 7.02
C ASN A 127 24.91 11.15 7.24
N LEU A 128 25.41 9.96 6.93
CA LEU A 128 24.67 8.70 7.09
C LEU A 128 25.34 7.85 8.16
N TYR A 129 24.66 7.61 9.25
CA TYR A 129 25.15 6.79 10.35
C TYR A 129 24.73 5.35 10.11
N VAL A 130 25.69 4.45 10.06
CA VAL A 130 25.48 3.02 9.76
C VAL A 130 25.84 2.19 10.97
N TYR A 131 24.86 1.50 11.53
CA TYR A 131 25.01 0.70 12.75
C TYR A 131 24.79 -0.79 12.49
N ALA A 132 25.41 -1.63 13.30
CA ALA A 132 25.06 -3.04 13.36
C ALA A 132 23.72 -3.22 14.09
N LEU A 133 22.82 -4.01 13.55
CA LEU A 133 21.69 -4.52 14.32
C LEU A 133 22.19 -5.42 15.45
N THR A 134 21.62 -5.27 16.64
CA THR A 134 21.95 -6.10 17.81
C THR A 134 21.00 -7.28 17.98
N ASP A 135 19.81 -7.18 17.37
CA ASP A 135 18.81 -8.24 17.37
C ASP A 135 17.97 -8.18 16.07
N THR A 136 17.17 -9.21 15.85
CA THR A 136 16.17 -9.27 14.78
C THR A 136 14.92 -8.49 15.16
N LEU A 137 14.16 -8.05 14.16
CA LEU A 137 12.88 -7.40 14.37
C LEU A 137 11.76 -8.45 14.54
N SER A 138 10.68 -8.04 15.22
CA SER A 138 9.50 -8.89 15.36
C SER A 138 8.65 -8.87 14.09
N SER A 139 8.25 -10.04 13.60
CA SER A 139 7.29 -10.17 12.51
C SER A 139 5.87 -9.74 12.91
N LYS A 140 5.56 -9.73 14.21
CA LYS A 140 4.24 -9.42 14.75
C LYS A 140 4.04 -7.93 15.07
N ARG A 141 5.12 -7.24 15.40
CA ARG A 141 5.13 -5.80 15.65
C ARG A 141 5.94 -5.14 14.54
N SER A 142 5.25 -4.52 13.62
CA SER A 142 5.84 -3.99 12.39
C SER A 142 5.56 -2.51 12.16
N GLY A 143 4.96 -1.80 13.12
CA GLY A 143 4.65 -0.38 13.01
C GLY A 143 5.87 0.46 12.62
N THR A 144 5.65 1.47 11.79
CA THR A 144 6.74 2.27 11.19
C THR A 144 7.59 3.01 12.21
N ASN A 145 7.06 3.33 13.38
CA ASN A 145 7.74 4.08 14.44
C ASN A 145 8.43 3.19 15.49
N LEU A 146 8.41 1.85 15.33
CA LEU A 146 9.02 0.95 16.30
C LEU A 146 10.54 1.17 16.38
N PRO A 147 11.10 1.22 17.59
CA PRO A 147 12.54 1.36 17.77
C PRO A 147 13.30 0.19 17.15
N VAL A 148 14.34 0.51 16.42
CA VAL A 148 15.22 -0.48 15.78
C VAL A 148 16.38 -0.79 16.75
N PRO A 149 16.58 -2.06 17.17
CA PRO A 149 17.67 -2.44 18.07
C PRO A 149 19.01 -2.39 17.33
N HIS A 150 19.86 -1.43 17.64
CA HIS A 150 21.16 -1.27 17.00
C HIS A 150 22.27 -0.96 18.04
N GLY A 151 23.50 -1.19 17.63
CA GLY A 151 24.70 -1.03 18.46
C GLY A 151 25.61 0.08 17.95
N THR A 152 26.88 -0.27 17.76
CA THR A 152 27.93 0.68 17.34
C THR A 152 27.96 0.87 15.82
N GLU A 153 28.51 2.01 15.38
CA GLU A 153 28.82 2.27 13.99
C GLU A 153 29.81 1.25 13.42
N ILE A 154 29.61 0.88 12.16
CA ILE A 154 30.35 -0.20 11.49
C ILE A 154 30.97 0.20 10.16
N VAL A 155 31.28 1.47 9.96
CA VAL A 155 31.94 1.98 8.75
C VAL A 155 33.43 2.18 8.94
N THR A 156 34.20 2.03 7.85
CA THR A 156 35.67 1.98 7.92
C THR A 156 36.33 3.34 8.04
N ARG A 157 35.78 4.39 7.42
CA ARG A 157 36.49 5.68 7.21
C ARG A 157 35.67 6.89 7.58
N GLY A 158 35.06 6.84 8.75
CA GLY A 158 34.18 7.92 9.21
C GLY A 158 32.80 7.83 8.60
N VAL A 159 31.95 8.79 8.95
CA VAL A 159 30.55 8.81 8.55
C VAL A 159 30.43 8.97 7.03
N PRO A 160 29.75 8.06 6.31
CA PRO A 160 29.46 8.24 4.90
C PRO A 160 28.69 9.54 4.67
N VAL A 161 29.03 10.24 3.61
CA VAL A 161 28.33 11.47 3.22
C VAL A 161 27.69 11.25 1.86
N TYR A 162 26.40 11.58 1.76
CA TYR A 162 25.65 11.44 0.52
C TYR A 162 25.11 12.78 0.03
N ASP A 163 25.32 13.09 -1.24
CA ASP A 163 24.97 14.35 -1.88
C ASP A 163 23.70 14.27 -2.78
N GLY A 164 22.95 13.18 -2.67
CA GLY A 164 21.72 12.98 -3.45
C GLY A 164 21.93 12.67 -4.93
N LYS A 165 23.13 12.26 -5.35
CA LYS A 165 23.39 11.80 -6.73
C LYS A 165 22.86 10.39 -6.97
N ASP A 166 23.21 9.86 -8.13
CA ASP A 166 22.68 8.62 -8.69
C ASP A 166 22.91 7.39 -7.80
N SER A 167 23.94 7.39 -6.95
CA SER A 167 24.24 6.24 -6.09
C SER A 167 24.90 6.62 -4.77
N LEU A 168 24.60 5.81 -3.74
CA LEU A 168 25.26 5.80 -2.45
C LEU A 168 26.21 4.60 -2.37
N SER A 169 27.45 4.83 -1.93
CA SER A 169 28.40 3.74 -1.66
C SER A 169 29.20 4.01 -0.40
N PHE A 170 29.39 2.96 0.41
CA PHE A 170 30.23 3.00 1.59
C PHE A 170 30.83 1.62 1.89
N GLU A 171 31.85 1.57 2.74
CA GLU A 171 32.56 0.36 3.10
C GLU A 171 32.36 0.05 4.59
N LEU A 172 31.90 -1.16 4.88
CA LEU A 172 31.74 -1.67 6.24
C LEU A 172 33.10 -1.98 6.87
N SER A 173 33.18 -1.88 8.19
CA SER A 173 34.45 -2.06 8.90
C SER A 173 35.01 -3.48 8.73
N PRO A 174 36.35 -3.64 8.78
CA PRO A 174 36.97 -4.96 8.70
C PRO A 174 36.49 -5.92 9.78
N GLU A 175 36.26 -5.41 10.99
CA GLU A 175 35.73 -6.18 12.12
C GLU A 175 34.35 -6.73 11.82
N TYR A 176 33.48 -5.89 11.25
CA TYR A 176 32.12 -6.30 10.89
C TYR A 176 32.13 -7.27 9.71
N GLY A 177 32.94 -7.04 8.68
CA GLY A 177 33.09 -7.95 7.56
C GLY A 177 33.70 -9.29 7.96
N GLN A 178 34.68 -9.32 8.87
CA GLN A 178 35.27 -10.55 9.41
C GLN A 178 34.21 -11.37 10.16
N LYS A 179 33.29 -10.74 10.90
CA LYS A 179 32.17 -11.41 11.56
C LYS A 179 31.34 -12.25 10.58
N TYR A 180 31.07 -11.72 9.37
CA TYR A 180 30.36 -12.46 8.32
C TYR A 180 31.15 -13.70 7.86
N ILE A 181 32.47 -13.54 7.63
CA ILE A 181 33.32 -14.66 7.26
C ILE A 181 33.30 -15.76 8.34
N ASP A 182 33.42 -15.38 9.60
CA ASP A 182 33.47 -16.32 10.72
C ASP A 182 32.14 -17.06 10.90
N VAL A 183 31.02 -16.36 10.75
CA VAL A 183 29.68 -16.96 10.79
C VAL A 183 29.48 -17.93 9.63
N LEU A 184 29.80 -17.54 8.40
CA LEU A 184 29.68 -18.41 7.22
C LEU A 184 30.61 -19.66 7.29
N LYS A 185 31.83 -19.51 7.82
CA LYS A 185 32.71 -20.64 8.09
C LYS A 185 32.11 -21.62 9.10
N ARG A 186 31.52 -21.11 10.18
CA ARG A 186 30.88 -21.91 11.23
C ARG A 186 29.65 -22.65 10.71
N ILE A 187 28.79 -21.96 9.98
CA ILE A 187 27.55 -22.50 9.43
C ILE A 187 27.85 -23.50 8.29
N GLY A 188 28.89 -23.25 7.52
CA GLY A 188 29.26 -24.05 6.35
C GLY A 188 28.70 -23.53 5.03
N PRO A 189 29.10 -24.11 3.89
CA PRO A 189 28.86 -23.53 2.57
C PRO A 189 27.42 -23.60 2.11
N VAL A 190 26.63 -24.57 2.58
CA VAL A 190 25.21 -24.71 2.19
C VAL A 190 24.33 -24.08 3.24
N LEU A 191 23.69 -22.96 2.90
CA LEU A 191 22.77 -22.23 3.78
C LEU A 191 21.35 -22.78 3.68
N MET A 192 20.92 -23.15 2.48
CA MET A 192 19.62 -23.76 2.24
C MET A 192 19.71 -24.83 1.14
N ASP A 193 19.01 -25.92 1.33
CA ASP A 193 18.72 -26.90 0.29
C ASP A 193 17.23 -26.78 -0.07
N ARG A 194 16.93 -26.37 -1.30
CA ARG A 194 15.58 -26.17 -1.81
C ARG A 194 15.02 -27.39 -2.54
N SER A 195 15.68 -28.54 -2.45
CA SER A 195 15.14 -29.78 -3.01
C SER A 195 13.86 -30.21 -2.31
N GLU A 196 13.07 -31.11 -2.95
CA GLU A 196 11.84 -31.65 -2.37
C GLU A 196 12.06 -32.36 -1.02
N ASN A 197 13.26 -32.78 -0.75
CA ASN A 197 13.68 -33.39 0.50
C ASN A 197 14.58 -32.47 1.34
N ALA A 198 14.35 -31.17 1.25
CA ALA A 198 15.14 -30.16 1.93
C ALA A 198 15.30 -30.47 3.42
N THR A 199 16.53 -30.71 3.86
CA THR A 199 16.90 -30.98 5.25
C THR A 199 17.81 -29.92 5.84
N ILE A 200 18.27 -28.97 5.01
CA ILE A 200 19.20 -27.93 5.42
C ILE A 200 18.54 -26.57 5.28
N ASN A 201 18.36 -25.91 6.41
CA ASN A 201 18.05 -24.50 6.49
C ASN A 201 18.85 -23.88 7.65
N ARG A 202 19.87 -23.14 7.33
CA ARG A 202 20.77 -22.48 8.29
C ARG A 202 20.57 -20.96 8.34
N TYR A 203 19.58 -20.45 7.64
CA TYR A 203 19.31 -19.01 7.63
C TYR A 203 18.90 -18.48 9.01
N THR A 204 18.18 -19.26 9.79
CA THR A 204 17.85 -18.92 11.17
C THR A 204 19.08 -18.64 12.01
N GLU A 205 20.08 -19.54 11.94
CA GLU A 205 21.35 -19.38 12.65
C GLU A 205 22.15 -18.21 12.10
N TYR A 206 22.12 -18.02 10.78
CA TYR A 206 22.77 -16.92 10.09
C TYR A 206 22.21 -15.57 10.53
N ILE A 207 20.89 -15.37 10.44
CA ILE A 207 20.23 -14.09 10.80
C ILE A 207 20.41 -13.76 12.29
N LYS A 208 20.34 -14.75 13.19
CA LYS A 208 20.65 -14.53 14.61
C LYS A 208 22.09 -14.06 14.84
N ALA A 209 23.04 -14.59 14.08
CA ALA A 209 24.46 -14.25 14.26
C ALA A 209 24.82 -12.89 13.66
N VAL A 210 24.19 -12.54 12.53
CA VAL A 210 24.41 -11.29 11.78
C VAL A 210 23.05 -10.71 11.36
N PRO A 211 22.32 -10.08 12.31
CA PRO A 211 20.96 -9.60 12.05
C PRO A 211 20.87 -8.56 10.92
N GLY A 212 21.95 -7.80 10.68
CA GLY A 212 22.00 -6.83 9.60
C GLY A 212 22.49 -5.46 10.03
N ILE A 213 22.09 -4.44 9.27
CA ILE A 213 22.50 -3.05 9.47
C ILE A 213 21.28 -2.13 9.59
N TYR A 214 21.48 -1.02 10.27
CA TYR A 214 20.54 0.09 10.37
C TYR A 214 21.23 1.36 9.87
N ILE A 215 20.54 2.13 9.03
CA ILE A 215 21.07 3.36 8.44
C ILE A 215 20.08 4.50 8.72
N GLU A 216 20.59 5.57 9.31
CA GLU A 216 19.87 6.82 9.50
C GLU A 216 20.71 8.01 9.01
N SER A 217 20.11 9.18 8.88
CA SER A 217 20.83 10.42 8.52
C SER A 217 20.83 11.40 9.67
N ASP A 218 21.71 12.42 9.54
CA ASP A 218 21.57 13.64 10.31
C ASP A 218 20.23 14.34 10.02
N VAL A 219 19.81 15.18 10.97
CA VAL A 219 18.55 15.93 10.94
C VAL A 219 18.83 17.38 10.64
N PRO A 220 18.10 18.04 9.72
CA PRO A 220 18.29 19.46 9.43
C PRO A 220 17.95 20.32 10.66
N GLU A 221 18.84 21.29 10.97
CA GLU A 221 18.62 22.24 12.07
C GLU A 221 17.50 23.23 11.77
N GLY A 222 17.32 23.61 10.51
CA GLY A 222 16.29 24.52 10.01
C GLY A 222 15.34 23.88 9.02
N ILE A 223 14.43 24.69 8.45
CA ILE A 223 13.55 24.26 7.37
C ILE A 223 14.38 23.77 6.19
N GLY A 224 14.03 22.65 5.64
CA GLY A 224 14.71 22.01 4.52
C GLY A 224 15.02 20.54 4.75
N GLY A 225 15.80 19.96 3.85
CA GLY A 225 16.27 18.58 3.96
C GLY A 225 15.98 17.75 2.74
N ARG A 226 16.32 16.47 2.84
CA ARG A 226 16.12 15.49 1.77
C ARG A 226 15.84 14.10 2.33
N ILE A 227 14.92 13.39 1.68
CA ILE A 227 14.67 11.95 1.88
C ILE A 227 15.08 11.22 0.61
N ASN A 228 16.00 10.29 0.76
CA ASN A 228 16.55 9.47 -0.31
C ASN A 228 15.83 8.13 -0.32
N LEU A 229 15.41 7.71 -1.49
CA LEU A 229 14.80 6.42 -1.73
C LEU A 229 15.71 5.59 -2.65
N PHE A 230 15.91 4.31 -2.31
CA PHE A 230 16.71 3.37 -3.08
C PHE A 230 15.85 2.16 -3.41
N ASN A 231 15.79 1.83 -4.69
CA ASN A 231 14.89 0.78 -5.18
C ASN A 231 15.39 -0.62 -4.80
N LEU A 232 14.48 -1.45 -4.27
CA LEU A 232 14.76 -2.85 -3.92
C LEU A 232 14.25 -3.86 -4.96
N SER A 233 13.82 -3.42 -6.15
CA SER A 233 13.22 -4.31 -7.14
C SER A 233 14.19 -5.40 -7.63
N VAL A 234 13.70 -6.63 -7.65
CA VAL A 234 14.37 -7.79 -8.25
C VAL A 234 13.71 -8.11 -9.58
N LEU A 235 14.49 -8.31 -10.64
CA LEU A 235 14.01 -8.91 -11.87
C LEU A 235 14.22 -10.42 -11.86
N SER A 236 13.15 -11.17 -12.12
CA SER A 236 13.25 -12.59 -12.47
C SER A 236 13.41 -12.73 -13.98
N VAL A 237 14.38 -13.51 -14.41
CA VAL A 237 14.53 -13.89 -15.83
C VAL A 237 14.74 -15.38 -15.89
N SER A 238 13.79 -16.12 -16.48
CA SER A 238 13.86 -17.56 -16.78
C SER A 238 14.46 -18.43 -15.67
N ASN A 239 13.75 -18.57 -14.55
CA ASN A 239 14.14 -19.40 -13.38
C ASN A 239 15.43 -18.98 -12.66
N SER A 240 16.01 -17.85 -12.99
CA SER A 240 17.14 -17.25 -12.29
C SER A 240 16.76 -15.85 -11.84
N TYR A 241 17.04 -15.51 -10.58
CA TYR A 241 16.83 -14.16 -10.09
C TYR A 241 18.02 -13.31 -10.49
N TYR A 242 17.77 -12.24 -11.25
CA TYR A 242 18.76 -11.20 -11.53
C TYR A 242 18.39 -9.97 -10.73
N TYR A 243 19.31 -9.49 -9.94
CA TYR A 243 19.17 -8.23 -9.24
C TYR A 243 19.31 -7.11 -10.26
N ARG A 244 18.23 -6.37 -10.47
CA ARG A 244 18.14 -5.38 -11.53
C ARG A 244 19.19 -4.30 -11.37
N ASN A 245 19.42 -3.85 -10.19
CA ASN A 245 20.29 -2.74 -9.91
C ASN A 245 21.41 -3.23 -9.02
N ASN A 246 22.46 -2.46 -8.97
CA ASN A 246 23.60 -2.74 -8.10
C ASN A 246 23.28 -2.51 -6.60
N ASN A 247 22.01 -2.63 -6.19
CA ASN A 247 21.58 -2.50 -4.79
C ASN A 247 21.99 -3.74 -4.00
N VAL A 248 23.29 -3.88 -3.81
CA VAL A 248 23.93 -5.04 -3.22
C VAL A 248 25.05 -4.62 -2.26
N ALA A 249 25.41 -5.52 -1.36
CA ALA A 249 26.67 -5.47 -0.66
C ALA A 249 27.62 -6.55 -1.23
N THR A 250 28.88 -6.21 -1.45
CA THR A 250 29.89 -7.09 -2.02
C THR A 250 30.98 -7.37 -1.00
N LEU A 251 31.01 -8.58 -0.48
CA LEU A 251 32.08 -9.10 0.37
C LEU A 251 33.18 -9.69 -0.49
N ARG A 252 34.39 -9.11 -0.43
CA ARG A 252 35.58 -9.66 -1.07
C ARG A 252 36.44 -10.40 -0.06
N VAL A 253 36.79 -11.59 -0.42
CA VAL A 253 37.57 -12.52 0.43
C VAL A 253 38.74 -13.04 -0.36
N ARG A 254 39.92 -13.07 0.26
CA ARG A 254 41.11 -13.72 -0.30
C ARG A 254 41.25 -15.08 0.31
N SER A 255 41.18 -16.14 -0.51
CA SER A 255 41.20 -17.52 -0.04
C SER A 255 41.88 -18.46 -1.02
N THR A 256 42.12 -19.69 -0.60
CA THR A 256 42.76 -20.73 -1.43
C THR A 256 41.69 -21.67 -1.97
N TYR A 257 41.63 -21.81 -3.30
CA TYR A 257 40.81 -22.75 -4.03
C TYR A 257 41.70 -23.64 -4.89
N ASN A 258 41.61 -24.94 -4.74
CA ASN A 258 42.42 -25.93 -5.48
C ASN A 258 43.94 -25.66 -5.43
N GLY A 259 44.41 -25.16 -4.28
CA GLY A 259 45.82 -24.82 -4.08
C GLY A 259 46.25 -23.43 -4.58
N GLU A 260 45.40 -22.69 -5.25
CA GLU A 260 45.68 -21.35 -5.75
C GLU A 260 44.99 -20.28 -4.87
N ARG A 261 45.78 -19.26 -4.48
CA ARG A 261 45.26 -18.13 -3.69
C ARG A 261 44.70 -17.06 -4.60
N LYS A 262 43.44 -16.72 -4.42
CA LYS A 262 42.75 -15.71 -5.23
C LYS A 262 41.71 -14.91 -4.43
N ASP A 263 41.37 -13.73 -4.95
CA ASP A 263 40.29 -12.91 -4.44
C ASP A 263 38.96 -13.39 -5.07
N THR A 264 37.94 -13.58 -4.24
CA THR A 264 36.59 -13.96 -4.66
C THR A 264 35.60 -12.96 -4.07
N SER A 265 34.56 -12.63 -4.84
CA SER A 265 33.49 -11.70 -4.42
C SER A 265 32.19 -12.46 -4.23
N PHE A 266 31.53 -12.19 -3.11
CA PHE A 266 30.23 -12.72 -2.76
C PHE A 266 29.23 -11.58 -2.67
N LEU A 267 28.08 -11.73 -3.33
CA LEU A 267 27.02 -10.77 -3.33
C LEU A 267 26.02 -11.03 -2.20
N PHE A 268 25.62 -9.96 -1.53
CA PHE A 268 24.60 -9.95 -0.52
C PHE A 268 23.53 -8.95 -0.93
N ILE A 269 22.28 -9.28 -0.65
CA ILE A 269 21.13 -8.43 -0.92
C ILE A 269 20.53 -7.96 0.40
N PRO A 270 19.88 -6.78 0.42
CA PRO A 270 19.04 -6.39 1.54
C PRO A 270 17.90 -7.40 1.70
N GLY A 271 17.74 -7.95 2.88
CA GLY A 271 16.71 -8.91 3.22
C GLY A 271 16.01 -8.54 4.52
N GLU A 272 14.92 -9.22 4.82
CA GLU A 272 14.18 -8.97 6.06
C GLU A 272 15.05 -9.22 7.30
N PRO A 273 15.16 -8.27 8.21
CA PRO A 273 15.85 -8.47 9.49
C PRO A 273 14.94 -9.18 10.50
N ILE A 274 14.17 -10.18 10.09
CA ILE A 274 13.22 -10.91 10.91
C ILE A 274 13.73 -12.33 11.16
N PHE A 275 13.56 -12.78 12.39
CA PHE A 275 13.76 -14.17 12.76
C PHE A 275 12.47 -14.97 12.53
N TYR A 276 12.60 -16.09 11.82
CA TYR A 276 11.54 -17.07 11.66
C TYR A 276 11.99 -18.42 12.26
N ASP A 277 11.07 -19.14 12.85
CA ASP A 277 11.34 -20.50 13.29
C ASP A 277 11.71 -21.41 12.10
N GLU A 278 12.64 -22.33 12.30
CA GLU A 278 13.18 -23.21 11.25
C GLU A 278 12.08 -23.91 10.43
N GLY A 279 11.00 -24.33 11.09
CA GLY A 279 9.84 -24.94 10.44
C GLY A 279 9.07 -24.02 9.50
N GLU A 280 9.06 -22.72 9.73
CA GLU A 280 8.38 -21.75 8.86
C GLU A 280 9.19 -21.45 7.60
N TYR A 281 10.51 -21.35 7.70
CA TYR A 281 11.39 -21.22 6.54
C TYR A 281 11.26 -22.40 5.58
N LEU A 282 11.21 -23.63 6.10
CA LEU A 282 11.08 -24.84 5.29
C LEU A 282 9.70 -24.96 4.65
N LYS A 283 8.62 -24.64 5.40
CA LYS A 283 7.23 -24.75 4.89
C LYS A 283 6.93 -23.80 3.75
N ASN A 284 7.51 -22.62 3.76
CA ASN A 284 7.10 -21.56 2.84
C ASN A 284 7.99 -21.50 1.60
N ASN A 285 9.03 -22.33 1.48
CA ASN A 285 9.99 -22.32 0.36
C ASN A 285 10.45 -20.88 0.05
N LYS A 286 10.54 -20.04 1.11
CA LYS A 286 10.74 -18.60 0.98
C LYS A 286 12.04 -18.31 0.26
N LEU A 287 11.88 -17.82 -0.93
CA LEU A 287 12.94 -17.08 -1.59
C LEU A 287 13.21 -15.83 -0.75
N PHE A 288 14.47 -15.52 -0.47
CA PHE A 288 14.79 -14.25 0.17
C PHE A 288 14.51 -13.13 -0.83
N TYR A 289 13.41 -12.44 -0.59
CA TYR A 289 13.13 -11.21 -1.29
C TYR A 289 14.01 -10.10 -0.74
N GLN A 290 14.27 -9.10 -1.57
CA GLN A 290 14.81 -7.86 -1.08
C GLN A 290 13.75 -7.17 -0.23
N TYR A 291 14.09 -6.89 1.02
CA TYR A 291 13.23 -6.23 1.99
C TYR A 291 14.03 -5.28 2.85
N ALA A 292 13.37 -4.23 3.32
CA ALA A 292 13.87 -3.36 4.38
C ALA A 292 12.75 -3.05 5.36
N PHE A 293 13.10 -2.77 6.60
CA PHE A 293 12.21 -2.13 7.56
C PHE A 293 12.49 -0.63 7.56
N ASN A 294 11.52 0.16 7.09
CA ASN A 294 11.60 1.60 7.03
C ASN A 294 11.03 2.22 8.31
N HIS A 295 11.93 2.62 9.19
CA HIS A 295 11.59 3.35 10.42
C HIS A 295 11.27 4.79 10.09
N THR A 296 10.12 5.31 10.54
CA THR A 296 9.71 6.69 10.29
C THR A 296 9.23 7.38 11.54
N THR A 297 9.57 8.65 11.69
CA THR A 297 9.01 9.51 12.73
C THR A 297 8.41 10.77 12.14
N HIS A 298 7.39 11.30 12.79
CA HIS A 298 6.65 12.49 12.36
C HIS A 298 6.39 13.39 13.56
N GLU A 299 6.66 14.68 13.44
CA GLU A 299 6.41 15.68 14.50
C GLU A 299 4.99 16.26 14.45
N ALA A 300 4.30 16.22 13.30
CA ALA A 300 2.98 16.79 13.17
C ALA A 300 2.01 16.25 14.23
N PRO A 301 1.28 17.13 14.95
CA PRO A 301 0.43 16.72 16.05
C PRO A 301 -0.86 16.05 15.58
N GLU A 302 -1.28 15.01 16.30
CA GLU A 302 -2.64 14.48 16.17
C GLU A 302 -3.65 15.44 16.78
N GLY A 303 -4.92 15.37 16.35
CA GLY A 303 -5.98 16.19 16.91
C GLY A 303 -7.22 16.27 16.04
N ALA A 304 -8.09 17.21 16.32
CA ALA A 304 -9.22 17.55 15.46
C ALA A 304 -8.76 18.48 14.32
N ALA A 305 -9.26 18.24 13.12
CA ALA A 305 -9.07 19.16 12.02
C ALA A 305 -10.00 20.37 12.17
N ALA A 306 -9.47 21.58 11.96
CA ALA A 306 -10.22 22.82 11.96
C ALA A 306 -10.29 23.42 10.53
N ASP A 307 -9.47 24.42 10.24
CA ASP A 307 -9.42 25.01 8.90
C ASP A 307 -8.80 24.08 7.85
N HIS A 308 -7.93 23.15 8.27
CA HIS A 308 -7.16 22.28 7.37
C HIS A 308 -7.15 20.83 7.82
N VAL A 309 -7.12 19.94 6.84
CA VAL A 309 -6.87 18.50 7.01
C VAL A 309 -5.50 18.19 6.45
N PHE A 310 -4.58 17.75 7.32
CA PHE A 310 -3.21 17.43 6.97
C PHE A 310 -3.05 15.96 6.65
N ILE A 311 -2.33 15.66 5.56
CA ILE A 311 -2.06 14.30 5.10
C ILE A 311 -0.57 14.13 4.87
N GLU A 312 0.02 13.13 5.51
CA GLU A 312 1.41 12.73 5.34
C GLU A 312 1.52 11.32 4.75
N GLY A 313 2.62 11.05 4.05
CA GLY A 313 2.96 9.70 3.60
C GLY A 313 3.39 8.77 4.74
N GLY A 314 3.47 7.48 4.46
CA GLY A 314 3.91 6.47 5.42
C GLY A 314 3.02 6.42 6.66
N GLY A 315 3.66 6.29 7.84
CA GLY A 315 3.00 6.29 9.15
C GLY A 315 2.51 7.67 9.64
N GLY A 316 2.68 8.75 8.86
CA GLY A 316 2.28 10.10 9.24
C GLY A 316 0.77 10.30 9.34
N LEU A 317 0.37 11.56 9.49
CA LEU A 317 -1.03 11.95 9.68
C LEU A 317 -1.94 11.45 8.56
N LYS A 318 -3.10 10.93 8.96
CA LYS A 318 -4.22 10.55 8.11
C LYS A 318 -5.50 11.14 8.66
N PRO A 319 -6.42 11.60 7.80
CA PRO A 319 -7.75 11.97 8.23
C PRO A 319 -8.57 10.72 8.55
N VAL A 320 -9.27 10.79 9.66
CA VAL A 320 -10.20 9.76 10.16
C VAL A 320 -11.57 10.37 10.29
N PHE A 321 -12.55 9.75 9.68
CA PHE A 321 -13.93 10.18 9.66
C PHE A 321 -14.76 9.30 10.59
N PRO A 322 -15.22 9.84 11.74
CA PRO A 322 -16.18 9.15 12.59
C PRO A 322 -17.51 8.97 11.86
N MET A 323 -17.89 7.73 11.60
CA MET A 323 -19.05 7.43 10.77
C MET A 323 -20.38 7.47 11.54
N ALA A 324 -20.39 7.18 12.83
CA ALA A 324 -21.61 7.13 13.62
C ALA A 324 -22.44 8.44 13.57
N PRO A 325 -21.86 9.65 13.75
CA PRO A 325 -22.63 10.88 13.63
C PRO A 325 -23.17 11.14 12.22
N LEU A 326 -22.41 10.74 11.18
CA LEU A 326 -22.83 10.91 9.80
C LEU A 326 -23.98 9.98 9.44
N VAL A 327 -23.94 8.73 9.92
CA VAL A 327 -25.03 7.76 9.75
C VAL A 327 -26.31 8.25 10.41
N GLU A 328 -26.25 8.80 11.62
CA GLU A 328 -27.43 9.35 12.30
C GLU A 328 -28.03 10.53 11.51
N LYS A 329 -27.22 11.46 11.03
CA LYS A 329 -27.70 12.56 10.16
C LYS A 329 -28.40 12.04 8.89
N VAL A 330 -27.90 10.96 8.30
CA VAL A 330 -28.54 10.33 7.12
C VAL A 330 -29.83 9.60 7.52
N LYS A 331 -29.88 8.88 8.65
CA LYS A 331 -31.10 8.27 9.18
C LYS A 331 -32.19 9.34 9.39
N ASP A 332 -31.85 10.46 9.99
CA ASP A 332 -32.77 11.59 10.17
C ASP A 332 -33.30 12.14 8.83
N ALA A 333 -32.40 12.26 7.84
CA ALA A 333 -32.80 12.72 6.51
C ALA A 333 -33.72 11.72 5.80
N ILE A 334 -33.55 10.43 5.99
CA ILE A 334 -34.44 9.37 5.48
C ILE A 334 -35.80 9.44 6.16
N LEU A 335 -35.83 9.54 7.49
CA LEU A 335 -37.08 9.66 8.27
C LEU A 335 -37.87 10.91 7.90
N ALA A 336 -37.19 12.04 7.72
CA ALA A 336 -37.83 13.31 7.30
C ALA A 336 -38.53 13.23 5.93
N ARG A 337 -38.17 12.23 5.11
CA ARG A 337 -38.79 11.94 3.81
C ARG A 337 -39.79 10.78 3.87
N GLY A 338 -40.19 10.37 5.08
CA GLY A 338 -41.13 9.27 5.29
C GLY A 338 -40.57 7.88 5.02
N GLY A 339 -39.25 7.79 4.84
CA GLY A 339 -38.55 6.49 4.65
C GLY A 339 -38.30 5.77 5.96
N ASN A 340 -37.89 4.50 5.84
CA ASN A 340 -37.41 3.70 6.94
C ASN A 340 -35.96 3.32 6.65
N PRO A 341 -34.98 3.69 7.48
CA PRO A 341 -33.57 3.41 7.25
C PRO A 341 -33.29 1.92 6.95
N SER A 342 -33.97 0.98 7.64
CA SER A 342 -33.81 -0.45 7.42
C SER A 342 -34.33 -0.97 6.08
N LYS A 343 -35.08 -0.16 5.33
CA LYS A 343 -35.66 -0.48 4.02
C LYS A 343 -35.16 0.43 2.91
N THR A 344 -34.26 1.34 3.24
CA THR A 344 -33.69 2.31 2.31
C THR A 344 -32.48 1.72 1.61
N VAL A 345 -32.36 1.99 0.32
CA VAL A 345 -31.20 1.59 -0.48
C VAL A 345 -30.32 2.81 -0.70
N ILE A 346 -29.07 2.72 -0.33
CA ILE A 346 -28.06 3.70 -0.66
C ILE A 346 -27.58 3.46 -2.09
N ASN A 347 -27.89 4.38 -2.97
CA ASN A 347 -27.51 4.33 -4.38
C ASN A 347 -26.07 4.81 -4.59
N LYS A 348 -25.68 5.85 -3.83
CA LYS A 348 -24.32 6.39 -3.83
C LYS A 348 -24.03 7.12 -2.52
N ALA A 349 -22.83 6.93 -2.00
CA ALA A 349 -22.28 7.72 -0.90
C ALA A 349 -20.83 8.09 -1.23
N THR A 350 -20.52 9.39 -1.22
CA THR A 350 -19.21 9.92 -1.63
C THR A 350 -18.73 10.94 -0.62
N LEU A 351 -17.47 10.81 -0.21
CA LEU A 351 -16.79 11.83 0.59
C LEU A 351 -16.20 12.89 -0.36
N LEU A 352 -16.71 14.11 -0.36
CA LEU A 352 -16.11 15.22 -1.11
C LEU A 352 -15.11 15.95 -0.21
N LEU A 353 -13.85 15.95 -0.62
CA LEU A 353 -12.72 16.47 0.14
C LEU A 353 -12.00 17.53 -0.68
N PRO A 354 -12.43 18.80 -0.62
CA PRO A 354 -11.84 19.86 -1.40
C PRO A 354 -10.47 20.29 -0.88
N TYR A 355 -9.64 20.84 -1.76
CA TYR A 355 -8.41 21.52 -1.41
C TYR A 355 -8.27 22.84 -2.18
N GLU A 356 -7.44 23.74 -1.66
CA GLU A 356 -7.06 24.95 -2.38
C GLU A 356 -5.81 24.69 -3.22
N GLN A 357 -5.70 25.39 -4.34
CA GLN A 357 -4.49 25.35 -5.14
C GLN A 357 -3.33 25.92 -4.30
N PRO A 358 -2.25 25.16 -4.07
CA PRO A 358 -1.08 25.69 -3.39
C PRO A 358 -0.49 26.91 -4.11
N GLU A 359 0.17 27.80 -3.35
CA GLU A 359 0.87 28.96 -3.92
C GLU A 359 1.92 28.53 -4.94
N ASP A 360 2.74 27.53 -4.61
CA ASP A 360 3.55 26.82 -5.57
C ASP A 360 2.77 25.64 -6.17
N HIS A 361 2.49 25.72 -7.46
CA HIS A 361 1.75 24.66 -8.16
C HIS A 361 2.49 23.31 -8.20
N PHE A 362 3.80 23.27 -7.97
CA PHE A 362 4.58 22.05 -7.85
C PHE A 362 4.28 21.29 -6.55
N ASP A 363 3.79 21.95 -5.52
CA ASP A 363 3.43 21.28 -4.26
C ASP A 363 2.32 20.24 -4.44
N VAL A 364 1.49 20.38 -5.48
CA VAL A 364 0.46 19.37 -5.84
C VAL A 364 1.11 18.04 -6.27
N ASP A 365 2.36 18.04 -6.68
CA ASP A 365 3.06 16.81 -7.05
C ASP A 365 3.44 15.95 -5.82
N PHE A 366 3.43 16.54 -4.63
CA PHE A 366 3.53 15.82 -3.35
C PHE A 366 2.18 15.29 -2.84
N PHE A 367 1.07 15.67 -3.46
CA PHE A 367 -0.24 15.14 -3.09
C PHE A 367 -0.34 13.66 -3.47
N PRO A 368 -0.94 12.82 -2.62
CA PRO A 368 -1.21 11.43 -2.98
C PRO A 368 -2.02 11.36 -4.28
N SER A 369 -1.64 10.48 -5.19
CA SER A 369 -2.42 10.27 -6.41
C SER A 369 -3.81 9.71 -6.10
N VAL A 370 -3.93 8.93 -5.03
CA VAL A 370 -5.18 8.34 -4.54
C VAL A 370 -5.21 8.39 -3.02
N LEU A 371 -6.35 8.78 -2.47
CA LEU A 371 -6.71 8.63 -1.06
C LEU A 371 -7.74 7.52 -0.93
N SER A 372 -7.29 6.36 -0.50
CA SER A 372 -8.14 5.16 -0.41
C SER A 372 -8.84 5.07 0.94
N PRO A 373 -10.18 4.97 0.96
CA PRO A 373 -10.92 4.74 2.20
C PRO A 373 -10.64 3.33 2.73
N THR A 374 -10.26 3.27 3.99
CA THR A 374 -9.91 2.04 4.69
C THR A 374 -10.51 2.03 6.09
N ILE A 375 -10.63 0.86 6.67
CA ILE A 375 -10.92 0.68 8.10
C ILE A 375 -9.70 0.12 8.81
N ARG A 376 -9.49 0.56 10.04
CA ARG A 376 -8.45 0.08 10.94
C ARG A 376 -9.02 -1.01 11.83
N MET A 377 -8.43 -2.19 11.80
CA MET A 377 -8.88 -3.35 12.57
C MET A 377 -7.78 -3.84 13.51
N ILE A 378 -8.15 -4.18 14.73
CA ILE A 378 -7.28 -4.89 15.66
C ILE A 378 -7.48 -6.38 15.41
N THR A 379 -6.51 -7.02 14.74
CA THR A 379 -6.59 -8.44 14.35
C THR A 379 -6.16 -9.39 15.46
N ASP A 380 -5.32 -8.93 16.37
CA ASP A 380 -4.93 -9.66 17.57
C ASP A 380 -4.93 -8.70 18.77
N LYS A 381 -5.90 -8.89 19.67
CA LYS A 381 -6.07 -8.02 20.85
C LYS A 381 -4.98 -8.23 21.91
N ASP A 382 -4.44 -9.44 21.98
CA ASP A 382 -3.42 -9.79 22.98
C ASP A 382 -2.04 -9.24 22.56
N GLU A 383 -1.75 -9.22 21.26
CA GLU A 383 -0.50 -8.72 20.71
C GLU A 383 -0.60 -7.26 20.21
N GLY A 384 -1.81 -6.72 20.08
CA GLY A 384 -2.06 -5.36 19.59
C GLY A 384 -1.77 -5.22 18.09
N THR A 385 -1.91 -6.32 17.33
CA THR A 385 -1.68 -6.30 15.87
C THR A 385 -2.82 -5.57 15.17
N VAL A 386 -2.47 -4.58 14.35
CA VAL A 386 -3.39 -3.74 13.59
C VAL A 386 -3.25 -4.02 12.10
N THR A 387 -4.39 -4.05 11.41
CA THR A 387 -4.45 -4.16 9.96
C THR A 387 -5.35 -3.06 9.41
N PHE A 388 -4.92 -2.44 8.32
CA PHE A 388 -5.74 -1.52 7.54
C PHE A 388 -6.33 -2.27 6.34
N ALA A 389 -7.65 -2.31 6.25
CA ALA A 389 -8.35 -2.98 5.17
C ALA A 389 -9.06 -1.98 4.28
N GLY A 390 -8.84 -2.06 2.97
CA GLY A 390 -9.57 -1.27 1.99
C GLY A 390 -11.06 -1.62 2.00
N LEU A 391 -11.92 -0.64 1.74
CA LEU A 391 -13.36 -0.87 1.64
C LEU A 391 -13.71 -1.69 0.41
N THR A 392 -14.81 -2.43 0.47
CA THR A 392 -15.37 -3.20 -0.66
C THR A 392 -15.66 -2.30 -1.87
N ASP A 393 -15.99 -1.04 -1.63
CA ASP A 393 -16.23 -0.01 -2.64
C ASP A 393 -15.06 0.14 -3.62
N ALA A 394 -13.83 0.06 -3.13
CA ALA A 394 -12.63 0.12 -3.95
C ALA A 394 -12.56 -0.98 -5.02
N SER A 395 -13.22 -2.12 -4.80
CA SER A 395 -13.26 -3.24 -5.74
C SER A 395 -14.51 -3.26 -6.62
N ALA A 396 -15.59 -2.67 -6.15
CA ALA A 396 -16.91 -2.77 -6.79
C ALA A 396 -17.16 -1.67 -7.81
N SER A 397 -16.47 -0.52 -7.69
CA SER A 397 -16.66 0.64 -8.58
C SER A 397 -15.42 0.83 -9.47
N SER A 398 -15.66 0.97 -10.77
CA SER A 398 -14.65 1.47 -11.73
C SER A 398 -14.59 3.01 -11.76
N GLU A 399 -15.49 3.67 -11.03
CA GLU A 399 -15.54 5.11 -10.89
C GLU A 399 -14.60 5.55 -9.76
N ASN A 400 -14.44 6.84 -9.59
CA ASN A 400 -13.50 7.52 -8.70
C ASN A 400 -13.23 6.77 -7.38
N GLN A 401 -12.04 6.20 -7.27
CA GLN A 401 -11.55 5.45 -6.11
C GLN A 401 -10.88 6.34 -5.06
N GLY A 402 -11.07 7.65 -5.15
CA GLY A 402 -10.36 8.65 -4.36
C GLY A 402 -9.16 9.24 -5.09
N ASP A 403 -9.22 9.28 -6.42
CA ASP A 403 -8.20 9.89 -7.25
C ASP A 403 -8.11 11.40 -7.03
N LEU A 404 -6.90 11.95 -7.23
CA LEU A 404 -6.67 13.39 -7.20
C LEU A 404 -7.33 14.07 -8.41
N ASP A 405 -8.45 14.73 -8.18
CA ASP A 405 -9.15 15.51 -9.20
C ASP A 405 -8.61 16.95 -9.23
N ARG A 406 -7.62 17.18 -10.07
CA ARG A 406 -7.00 18.50 -10.26
C ARG A 406 -7.92 19.51 -10.93
N ALA A 407 -8.93 19.05 -11.67
CA ALA A 407 -9.86 19.94 -12.35
C ALA A 407 -10.89 20.56 -11.40
N ASN A 408 -11.36 19.78 -10.44
CA ASN A 408 -12.32 20.22 -9.44
C ASN A 408 -11.66 20.50 -8.07
N LEU A 409 -10.34 20.38 -7.97
CA LEU A 409 -9.55 20.62 -6.75
C LEU A 409 -10.12 19.85 -5.55
N ARG A 410 -10.24 18.53 -5.69
CA ARG A 410 -10.79 17.66 -4.64
C ARG A 410 -10.37 16.21 -4.80
N TYR A 411 -10.58 15.44 -3.74
CA TYR A 411 -10.73 13.99 -3.77
C TYR A 411 -12.21 13.65 -3.56
N ALA A 412 -12.65 12.51 -4.09
CA ALA A 412 -14.07 12.13 -3.98
C ALA A 412 -14.25 10.60 -3.88
N PRO A 413 -13.63 9.93 -2.86
CA PRO A 413 -13.75 8.49 -2.72
C PRO A 413 -15.19 8.04 -2.50
N ASP A 414 -15.54 6.94 -3.17
CA ASP A 414 -16.83 6.26 -3.04
C ASP A 414 -16.82 5.32 -1.84
N ILE A 415 -17.86 5.38 -1.00
CA ILE A 415 -18.04 4.57 0.20
C ILE A 415 -19.43 3.93 0.25
N THR A 416 -20.08 3.76 -0.89
CA THR A 416 -21.49 3.37 -1.00
C THR A 416 -21.83 2.06 -0.29
N TYR A 417 -21.05 1.00 -0.55
CA TYR A 417 -21.30 -0.31 0.05
C TYR A 417 -21.05 -0.32 1.55
N HIS A 418 -19.94 0.24 1.96
CA HIS A 418 -19.62 0.38 3.38
C HIS A 418 -20.70 1.20 4.09
N PHE A 419 -21.13 2.31 3.49
CA PHE A 419 -22.15 3.16 4.07
C PHE A 419 -23.52 2.45 4.18
N GLN A 420 -23.89 1.64 3.19
CA GLN A 420 -25.09 0.82 3.26
C GLN A 420 -25.04 -0.19 4.41
N GLU A 421 -23.90 -0.82 4.63
CA GLU A 421 -23.72 -1.80 5.72
C GLU A 421 -23.85 -1.16 7.10
N ILE A 422 -23.14 -0.03 7.31
CA ILE A 422 -23.16 0.65 8.61
C ILE A 422 -24.51 1.33 8.89
N LEU A 423 -25.26 1.76 7.85
CA LEU A 423 -26.60 2.33 8.00
C LEU A 423 -27.57 1.34 8.66
N LEU A 424 -27.38 0.05 8.45
CA LEU A 424 -28.23 -1.03 8.98
C LEU A 424 -27.83 -1.49 10.38
N ARG A 425 -26.72 -1.00 10.93
CA ARG A 425 -26.28 -1.34 12.28
C ARG A 425 -26.99 -0.49 13.34
N ASP A 426 -27.37 -1.14 14.43
CA ASP A 426 -28.01 -0.49 15.58
C ASP A 426 -26.98 -0.11 16.68
N ASP A 427 -25.78 -0.68 16.63
CA ASP A 427 -24.73 -0.59 17.63
C ASP A 427 -23.53 0.26 17.19
N LEU A 428 -23.76 1.26 16.36
CA LEU A 428 -22.71 2.18 15.91
C LEU A 428 -22.25 3.04 17.08
N GLU A 429 -21.21 2.59 17.73
CA GLU A 429 -20.39 3.45 18.58
C GLU A 429 -19.22 4.00 17.74
N THR A 430 -18.57 5.06 18.23
CA THR A 430 -17.30 5.54 17.66
C THR A 430 -16.25 4.44 17.90
N ASP A 431 -16.05 3.60 16.90
CA ASP A 431 -15.15 2.46 16.97
C ASP A 431 -14.21 2.45 15.76
N ASP A 432 -12.98 2.01 15.97
CA ASP A 432 -11.94 1.88 14.95
C ASP A 432 -12.38 1.03 13.75
N ASP A 433 -13.35 0.11 13.92
CA ASP A 433 -13.82 -0.79 12.86
C ASP A 433 -14.89 -0.20 11.93
N THR A 434 -15.43 0.99 12.26
CA THR A 434 -16.40 1.70 11.41
C THR A 434 -15.92 3.05 10.93
N ASP A 435 -14.96 3.66 11.62
CA ASP A 435 -14.37 4.94 11.26
C ASP A 435 -13.52 4.77 9.99
N ILE A 436 -13.70 5.67 9.03
CA ILE A 436 -12.97 5.62 7.76
C ILE A 436 -11.66 6.37 7.87
N TRP A 437 -10.57 5.67 7.62
CA TRP A 437 -9.22 6.21 7.44
C TRP A 437 -8.92 6.40 5.97
N LEU A 438 -8.32 7.53 5.59
CA LEU A 438 -7.83 7.71 4.22
C LEU A 438 -6.33 7.44 4.17
N LEU A 439 -5.97 6.33 3.53
CA LEU A 439 -4.57 5.97 3.31
C LEU A 439 -4.09 6.40 1.92
N THR A 440 -2.79 6.65 1.84
CA THR A 440 -2.13 7.02 0.59
C THR A 440 -1.88 5.78 -0.27
N VAL A 441 -2.37 5.80 -1.49
CA VAL A 441 -2.21 4.73 -2.47
C VAL A 441 -1.54 5.27 -3.71
N HIS A 442 -0.67 4.49 -4.32
CA HIS A 442 -0.06 4.79 -5.60
C HIS A 442 -0.67 3.91 -6.69
N SER A 443 -1.03 4.55 -7.80
CA SER A 443 -1.41 3.85 -9.04
C SER A 443 -0.22 3.79 -9.97
N GLU A 444 0.17 2.59 -10.36
CA GLU A 444 1.22 2.37 -11.36
C GLU A 444 0.63 1.68 -12.59
N THR A 445 0.87 2.28 -13.75
CA THR A 445 0.48 1.65 -15.02
C THR A 445 1.70 0.99 -15.64
N VAL A 446 1.68 -0.34 -15.70
CA VAL A 446 2.77 -1.14 -16.27
C VAL A 446 2.40 -1.53 -17.69
N ALA A 447 3.30 -1.25 -18.65
CA ALA A 447 3.16 -1.73 -20.02
C ALA A 447 3.50 -3.22 -20.06
N ASN A 448 2.54 -4.06 -20.45
CA ASN A 448 2.74 -5.49 -20.58
C ASN A 448 3.51 -5.80 -21.89
N ALA A 449 4.80 -5.98 -21.77
CA ALA A 449 5.67 -6.17 -22.93
C ALA A 449 5.62 -7.59 -23.52
N ASN A 450 5.20 -8.62 -22.78
CA ASN A 450 4.99 -10.01 -23.27
C ASN A 450 4.32 -10.85 -22.16
N GLY A 451 3.47 -11.82 -22.54
CA GLY A 451 2.65 -12.63 -21.64
C GLY A 451 3.37 -13.46 -20.53
N ASN A 452 4.70 -13.53 -20.55
CA ASN A 452 5.48 -14.17 -19.50
C ASN A 452 5.74 -13.23 -18.30
N ALA A 453 5.83 -11.91 -18.54
CA ALA A 453 6.00 -10.92 -17.47
C ALA A 453 4.72 -10.77 -16.61
N GLU A 454 3.55 -11.00 -17.20
CA GLU A 454 2.27 -11.01 -16.48
C GLU A 454 2.17 -12.17 -15.49
N GLN A 455 2.64 -13.33 -15.89
CA GLN A 455 2.59 -14.54 -15.05
C GLN A 455 3.58 -14.42 -13.88
N GLU A 456 4.71 -13.78 -14.07
CA GLU A 456 5.69 -13.52 -13.02
C GLU A 456 5.25 -12.41 -12.06
N ALA A 457 4.69 -11.31 -12.56
CA ALA A 457 4.06 -10.28 -11.73
C ALA A 457 2.89 -10.85 -10.91
N TYR A 458 2.11 -11.76 -11.51
CA TYR A 458 1.05 -12.51 -10.84
C TYR A 458 1.60 -13.38 -9.71
N TYR A 459 2.67 -14.14 -9.94
CA TYR A 459 3.28 -14.97 -8.90
C TYR A 459 3.90 -14.12 -7.78
N GLN A 460 4.54 -13.01 -8.10
CA GLN A 460 5.10 -12.10 -7.10
C GLN A 460 3.99 -11.46 -6.26
N GLN A 461 2.92 -11.01 -6.88
CA GLN A 461 1.79 -10.37 -6.20
C GLN A 461 0.98 -11.38 -5.39
N MET A 462 0.80 -12.62 -5.89
CA MET A 462 0.17 -13.71 -5.16
C MET A 462 1.05 -14.17 -3.96
N MET A 463 2.34 -14.20 -4.13
CA MET A 463 3.30 -14.50 -3.05
C MET A 463 3.31 -13.38 -2.00
N TYR A 464 3.20 -12.12 -2.43
CA TYR A 464 3.08 -10.97 -1.54
C TYR A 464 1.77 -11.01 -0.75
N ALA A 465 0.65 -11.29 -1.40
CA ALA A 465 -0.66 -11.46 -0.75
C ALA A 465 -0.67 -12.67 0.20
N MET A 466 -0.03 -13.78 -0.16
CA MET A 466 0.15 -14.94 0.72
C MET A 466 1.07 -14.63 1.91
N TYR A 467 2.12 -13.82 1.69
CA TYR A 467 3.02 -13.38 2.73
C TYR A 467 2.29 -12.50 3.76
N TYR A 468 1.53 -11.51 3.31
CA TYR A 468 0.71 -10.68 4.20
C TYR A 468 -0.39 -11.49 4.89
N ASN A 469 -1.03 -12.43 4.22
CA ASN A 469 -1.98 -13.35 4.85
C ASN A 469 -1.32 -14.27 5.90
N ASN A 470 -0.10 -14.71 5.67
CA ASN A 470 0.62 -15.52 6.66
C ASN A 470 1.19 -14.68 7.81
N LEU A 471 1.63 -13.44 7.53
CA LEU A 471 2.12 -12.54 8.58
C LEU A 471 0.99 -11.97 9.46
N TYR A 472 -0.18 -11.71 8.87
CA TYR A 472 -1.31 -11.04 9.51
C TYR A 472 -2.61 -11.85 9.52
N GLY A 473 -2.71 -12.94 8.77
CA GLY A 473 -3.90 -13.79 8.64
C GLY A 473 -3.85 -15.15 9.35
N GLY A 474 -2.81 -15.39 10.13
CA GLY A 474 -2.49 -16.71 10.70
C GLY A 474 -3.35 -17.20 11.87
N TYR A 475 -4.48 -16.58 12.19
CA TYR A 475 -5.42 -17.12 13.18
C TYR A 475 -6.87 -16.88 12.76
N GLY A 476 -7.52 -17.89 12.21
CA GLY A 476 -8.96 -17.83 11.96
C GLY A 476 -9.48 -18.86 10.95
N GLY A 477 -8.97 -20.08 10.98
CA GLY A 477 -9.60 -21.19 10.26
C GLY A 477 -10.74 -21.81 11.07
N TYR A 478 -11.99 -21.51 10.71
CA TYR A 478 -13.09 -22.45 10.86
C TYR A 478 -14.15 -22.18 9.78
N GLY A 479 -14.25 -23.13 8.87
CA GLY A 479 -15.36 -23.67 8.17
C GLY A 479 -16.45 -22.73 7.65
N GLY A 480 -16.44 -22.45 6.36
CA GLY A 480 -17.60 -22.00 5.63
C GLY A 480 -17.73 -22.81 4.34
N TYR A 481 -18.70 -23.71 4.27
CA TYR A 481 -19.05 -24.48 3.09
C TYR A 481 -19.47 -23.54 1.96
N GLY A 482 -18.76 -23.57 0.84
CA GLY A 482 -19.15 -22.90 -0.38
C GLY A 482 -20.32 -23.58 -1.06
N TYR A 483 -21.32 -22.81 -1.43
CA TYR A 483 -22.24 -23.14 -2.50
C TYR A 483 -22.08 -22.11 -3.60
N GLY A 484 -21.70 -22.58 -4.78
CA GLY A 484 -21.70 -21.77 -5.98
C GLY A 484 -23.12 -21.38 -6.36
N GLY A 485 -23.35 -20.09 -6.54
CA GLY A 485 -24.60 -19.58 -7.05
C GLY A 485 -24.40 -18.13 -7.43
N TYR A 486 -24.74 -17.79 -8.66
CA TYR A 486 -24.94 -16.42 -9.09
C TYR A 486 -25.97 -15.77 -8.15
N GLY A 487 -25.52 -14.93 -7.23
CA GLY A 487 -26.38 -14.23 -6.33
C GLY A 487 -25.61 -13.09 -5.72
N TYR A 488 -26.12 -11.88 -5.83
CA TYR A 488 -25.74 -10.76 -4.99
C TYR A 488 -25.98 -11.17 -3.53
N GLY A 489 -24.97 -11.73 -2.89
CA GLY A 489 -25.05 -12.16 -1.51
C GLY A 489 -24.52 -11.07 -0.61
N TYR A 490 -25.40 -10.42 0.13
CA TYR A 490 -25.05 -9.70 1.34
C TYR A 490 -24.40 -10.71 2.31
N GLY A 491 -23.09 -10.67 2.39
CA GLY A 491 -22.33 -11.46 3.37
C GLY A 491 -22.47 -10.78 4.73
N GLY A 492 -23.20 -11.44 5.62
CA GLY A 492 -23.37 -10.96 6.98
C GLY A 492 -22.02 -10.80 7.70
N TYR A 493 -21.94 -9.80 8.56
CA TYR A 493 -20.87 -9.58 9.53
C TYR A 493 -20.74 -10.83 10.41
N GLY A 494 -19.78 -11.65 10.12
CA GLY A 494 -19.53 -12.88 10.85
C GLY A 494 -18.14 -13.40 10.58
N GLY A 495 -17.13 -12.76 11.15
CA GLY A 495 -15.76 -13.26 11.13
C GLY A 495 -14.77 -12.24 10.57
N TYR A 496 -13.92 -11.77 11.43
CA TYR A 496 -12.81 -10.81 11.17
C TYR A 496 -11.80 -11.28 10.10
N GLY A 497 -11.97 -12.47 9.54
CA GLY A 497 -11.19 -12.98 8.41
C GLY A 497 -11.66 -12.55 7.01
N GLY A 498 -12.83 -11.90 6.90
CA GLY A 498 -13.42 -11.56 5.61
C GLY A 498 -12.73 -10.41 4.88
N TYR A 499 -12.26 -9.41 5.59
CA TYR A 499 -11.68 -8.20 4.98
C TYR A 499 -10.28 -8.41 4.40
N SER A 500 -9.43 -9.17 5.06
CA SER A 500 -8.14 -9.60 4.51
C SER A 500 -8.32 -10.41 3.21
N ASN A 501 -9.34 -11.27 3.17
CA ASN A 501 -9.71 -12.00 1.97
C ASN A 501 -10.32 -11.09 0.89
N TYR A 502 -10.99 -9.99 1.25
CA TYR A 502 -11.58 -9.05 0.29
C TYR A 502 -10.52 -8.22 -0.42
N TYR A 503 -9.54 -7.70 0.30
CA TYR A 503 -8.39 -7.01 -0.31
C TYR A 503 -7.63 -7.95 -1.26
N ASN A 504 -7.43 -9.21 -0.83
CA ASN A 504 -6.81 -10.23 -1.65
C ASN A 504 -7.70 -10.65 -2.84
N MET A 505 -9.02 -10.69 -2.68
CA MET A 505 -9.96 -11.00 -3.75
C MET A 505 -10.11 -9.83 -4.74
N TYR A 506 -9.98 -8.58 -4.26
CA TYR A 506 -9.89 -7.40 -5.12
C TYR A 506 -8.63 -7.43 -5.98
N MET A 507 -7.49 -7.66 -5.38
CA MET A 507 -6.23 -7.82 -6.11
C MET A 507 -6.34 -8.97 -7.11
N MET A 508 -7.00 -10.09 -6.74
CA MET A 508 -7.25 -11.22 -7.62
C MET A 508 -8.25 -10.90 -8.73
N SER A 509 -9.34 -10.18 -8.47
CA SER A 509 -10.34 -9.84 -9.49
C SER A 509 -9.84 -8.76 -10.46
N ALA A 510 -9.08 -7.79 -9.96
CA ALA A 510 -8.37 -6.83 -10.80
C ALA A 510 -7.37 -7.52 -11.72
N LEU A 511 -6.62 -8.51 -11.21
CA LEU A 511 -5.72 -9.34 -12.00
C LEU A 511 -6.45 -10.24 -13.02
N MET A 512 -7.57 -10.88 -12.65
CA MET A 512 -8.35 -11.71 -13.59
C MET A 512 -8.99 -10.90 -14.71
N ASN A 513 -9.46 -9.70 -14.43
CA ASN A 513 -9.94 -8.78 -15.48
C ASN A 513 -8.80 -8.30 -16.39
N GLN A 514 -7.59 -8.23 -15.88
CA GLN A 514 -6.38 -7.88 -16.59
C GLN A 514 -5.91 -8.95 -17.59
N MET A 515 -6.11 -10.23 -17.25
CA MET A 515 -5.70 -11.35 -18.13
C MET A 515 -6.46 -11.40 -19.48
N ASN A 516 -7.55 -10.66 -19.62
CA ASN A 516 -8.42 -10.73 -20.81
C ASN A 516 -8.32 -9.54 -21.76
N GLN A 517 -7.68 -8.44 -21.42
CA GLN A 517 -7.56 -7.28 -22.35
C GLN A 517 -6.36 -6.37 -22.04
N THR A 518 -5.55 -6.11 -23.09
CA THR A 518 -4.71 -4.95 -23.36
C THR A 518 -3.30 -4.86 -22.78
N THR A 519 -2.48 -4.17 -23.56
CA THR A 519 -1.07 -3.84 -23.42
C THR A 519 -0.64 -3.05 -22.16
N TYR A 520 -1.57 -2.68 -21.29
CA TYR A 520 -1.30 -1.91 -20.09
C TYR A 520 -2.14 -2.41 -18.91
N SER A 521 -1.53 -2.53 -17.75
CA SER A 521 -2.20 -2.82 -16.49
C SER A 521 -1.95 -1.71 -15.47
N THR A 522 -2.99 -1.30 -14.76
CA THR A 522 -2.87 -0.36 -13.65
C THR A 522 -3.08 -1.11 -12.34
N THR A 523 -2.08 -1.07 -11.47
CA THR A 523 -2.17 -1.61 -10.11
C THR A 523 -2.21 -0.47 -9.10
N GLN A 524 -3.01 -0.63 -8.05
CA GLN A 524 -3.05 0.28 -6.91
C GLN A 524 -2.46 -0.44 -5.71
N GLU A 525 -1.47 0.18 -5.08
CA GLU A 525 -0.80 -0.37 -3.91
C GLU A 525 -0.72 0.69 -2.81
N LEU A 526 -0.82 0.24 -1.56
CA LEU A 526 -0.58 1.09 -0.40
C LEU A 526 0.87 1.60 -0.46
N ASP A 527 1.03 2.92 -0.61
CA ASP A 527 2.36 3.52 -0.71
C ASP A 527 2.82 4.01 0.68
N LYS A 528 3.71 3.26 1.28
CA LYS A 528 4.31 3.54 2.59
C LYS A 528 5.63 4.30 2.50
N ASP A 529 6.26 4.27 1.34
CA ASP A 529 7.65 4.70 1.18
C ASP A 529 7.79 6.11 0.62
N ARG A 530 6.87 6.52 -0.26
CA ARG A 530 6.92 7.86 -0.86
C ARG A 530 6.64 8.95 0.17
N PHE A 531 7.23 10.09 -0.10
CA PHE A 531 6.99 11.30 0.68
C PHE A 531 5.77 12.02 0.12
N TYR A 532 4.62 11.88 0.79
CA TYR A 532 3.41 12.60 0.45
C TYR A 532 3.14 13.71 1.46
N ARG A 533 2.64 14.84 0.93
CA ARG A 533 2.17 16.00 1.68
C ARG A 533 0.96 16.57 0.99
N ALA A 534 -0.17 16.64 1.69
CA ALA A 534 -1.34 17.35 1.19
C ALA A 534 -2.02 18.11 2.31
N VAL A 535 -2.57 19.27 1.95
CA VAL A 535 -3.38 20.10 2.83
C VAL A 535 -4.73 20.25 2.15
N LEU A 536 -5.75 19.64 2.75
CA LEU A 536 -7.14 19.78 2.28
C LEU A 536 -7.87 20.80 3.14
N ASN A 537 -9.03 21.28 2.65
CA ASN A 537 -9.90 22.11 3.44
C ASN A 537 -10.45 21.33 4.63
N GLY A 538 -10.48 21.96 5.78
CA GLY A 538 -11.08 21.38 6.99
C GLY A 538 -12.55 21.79 7.17
N PRO A 539 -13.21 21.33 8.25
CA PRO A 539 -14.59 21.66 8.56
C PRO A 539 -14.86 23.16 8.73
N GLU A 540 -13.89 23.92 9.20
CA GLU A 540 -13.98 25.36 9.48
C GLU A 540 -13.39 26.23 8.36
N ALA A 541 -13.01 25.62 7.23
CA ALA A 541 -12.41 26.34 6.12
C ALA A 541 -13.35 27.42 5.57
N LYS A 542 -12.80 28.61 5.30
CA LYS A 542 -13.56 29.76 4.78
C LYS A 542 -13.56 29.87 3.26
N SER A 543 -13.07 28.83 2.60
CA SER A 543 -13.02 28.75 1.15
C SER A 543 -14.42 28.63 0.55
N LYS A 544 -14.61 29.27 -0.60
CA LYS A 544 -15.87 29.23 -1.33
C LYS A 544 -15.64 28.88 -2.80
N ASP A 545 -16.56 28.13 -3.35
CA ASP A 545 -16.58 27.85 -4.77
C ASP A 545 -16.75 29.19 -5.56
N PRO A 546 -15.84 29.49 -6.49
CA PRO A 546 -15.84 30.77 -7.20
C PRO A 546 -17.04 30.96 -8.13
N HIS A 547 -17.72 29.86 -8.52
CA HIS A 547 -18.86 29.91 -9.44
C HIS A 547 -20.20 29.90 -8.73
N THR A 548 -20.32 29.11 -7.67
CA THR A 548 -21.57 28.91 -6.94
C THR A 548 -21.66 29.72 -5.65
N GLY A 549 -20.53 30.14 -5.08
CA GLY A 549 -20.43 30.76 -3.76
C GLY A 549 -20.69 29.82 -2.59
N ALA A 550 -20.84 28.50 -2.87
CA ALA A 550 -21.00 27.48 -1.84
C ALA A 550 -19.72 27.31 -1.03
N ASP A 551 -19.85 26.89 0.23
CA ASP A 551 -18.69 26.59 1.06
C ASP A 551 -17.96 25.33 0.56
N ARG A 552 -16.64 25.41 0.47
CA ARG A 552 -15.78 24.31 0.07
C ARG A 552 -15.23 23.60 1.31
N VAL A 553 -16.11 22.88 1.98
CA VAL A 553 -15.79 22.09 3.18
C VAL A 553 -15.98 20.60 2.91
N PRO A 554 -15.32 19.72 3.68
CA PRO A 554 -15.56 18.29 3.59
C PRO A 554 -17.05 17.96 3.72
N THR A 555 -17.59 17.19 2.78
CA THR A 555 -19.03 16.92 2.70
C THR A 555 -19.28 15.46 2.32
N LEU A 556 -20.17 14.81 3.04
CA LEU A 556 -20.72 13.51 2.65
C LEU A 556 -21.96 13.73 1.77
N VAL A 557 -21.90 13.27 0.54
CA VAL A 557 -23.02 13.30 -0.41
C VAL A 557 -23.64 11.92 -0.49
N VAL A 558 -24.90 11.81 -0.09
CA VAL A 558 -25.61 10.51 -0.11
C VAL A 558 -26.85 10.60 -1.00
N THR A 559 -26.92 9.71 -1.98
CA THR A 559 -28.13 9.48 -2.77
C THR A 559 -28.76 8.17 -2.33
N PHE A 560 -30.01 8.20 -1.92
CA PHE A 560 -30.73 7.04 -1.43
C PHE A 560 -32.14 6.94 -2.00
N SER A 561 -32.69 5.74 -2.03
CA SER A 561 -34.01 5.42 -2.52
C SER A 561 -34.90 4.86 -1.40
N VAL A 562 -36.07 5.48 -1.21
CA VAL A 562 -37.09 5.03 -0.26
C VAL A 562 -38.29 4.42 -1.00
N PRO A 563 -38.86 3.30 -0.53
CA PRO A 563 -40.08 2.76 -1.11
C PRO A 563 -41.21 3.77 -1.02
N LYS A 564 -41.97 3.91 -2.10
CA LYS A 564 -43.26 4.65 -2.06
C LYS A 564 -44.26 3.90 -1.20
N GLY A 565 -44.80 4.57 -0.20
CA GLY A 565 -45.81 4.02 0.69
C GLY A 565 -47.16 3.74 0.02
#